data_c3d4a8dd31e0897abc4cfafc1627a7a8
#
_entry.id   c3d4a8dd31e0897abc4cfafc1627a7a8
#
_cell.length_a   1.000
_cell.length_b   1.000
_cell.length_c   1.000
_cell.angle_alpha   90.00
_cell.angle_beta   90.00
_cell.angle_gamma   90.00
#
_symmetry.space_group_name_H-M   'P 1'
#
loop_
_entity.id
_entity.type
_entity.pdbx_description
1 polymer ?
#
loop_
_entity_poly.entity_id
_entity_poly.type
_entity_poly.pdbx_seq_one_letter_code
_entity_poly.pdbx_strand_id
1 'polypeptide(L)'
;ILMANIFDYLTDVQYDSFYDLPLNELDVLALTELTYLPFDNLLDQPVNRLSDIATRVPRESTMLTNKERLQLLDQLAQHKRFRNCKLSNFINEIDTEQQKQFAAMTYRLNLDTYLIVFRGTDDSIIGWKEDFHMTYMKEIPAQKHALEYLEDFFKQYPKQEVIIAGHSKGGNLAVYAASQIQPELQEKISAVYTYDAPGLQAHLTETSGYQEVIPKIHRFVPQGSVIGMMLEVPDTPT
;
A
#
# COMPACT_ATOMS: atom_id res chain seq x y z
N ILE A 1 4.76 28.75 9.79
CA ILE A 1 4.85 27.31 10.07
C ILE A 1 5.50 26.69 8.84
N LEU A 2 6.76 26.28 8.97
CA LEU A 2 7.45 25.53 7.92
C LEU A 2 6.72 24.17 7.78
N MET A 3 6.09 23.98 6.64
CA MET A 3 5.48 22.70 6.31
C MET A 3 6.58 21.71 5.94
N ALA A 4 6.89 20.77 6.84
CA ALA A 4 7.79 19.67 6.57
C ALA A 4 7.15 18.70 5.57
N ASN A 5 7.89 18.23 4.57
CA ASN A 5 7.42 17.20 3.64
C ASN A 5 7.82 15.80 4.13
N ILE A 6 7.43 14.76 3.40
CA ILE A 6 7.73 13.36 3.77
C ILE A 6 9.24 13.10 3.86
N PHE A 7 10.05 13.72 3.00
CA PHE A 7 11.50 13.54 3.02
C PHE A 7 12.13 14.12 4.30
N ASP A 8 11.62 15.26 4.77
CA ASP A 8 12.06 15.86 6.04
C ASP A 8 11.72 14.94 7.22
N TYR A 9 10.50 14.41 7.24
CA TYR A 9 10.09 13.44 8.26
C TYR A 9 11.02 12.21 8.27
N LEU A 10 11.27 11.61 7.10
CA LEU A 10 12.12 10.43 6.99
C LEU A 10 13.55 10.71 7.45
N THR A 11 14.08 11.91 7.18
CA THR A 11 15.38 12.34 7.68
C THR A 11 15.39 12.42 9.21
N ASP A 12 14.35 12.98 9.80
CA ASP A 12 14.23 13.12 11.25
C ASP A 12 14.21 11.77 11.99
N VAL A 13 13.58 10.77 11.41
CA VAL A 13 13.40 9.44 12.03
C VAL A 13 14.38 8.38 11.52
N GLN A 14 15.36 8.75 10.72
CA GLN A 14 16.23 7.81 9.99
C GLN A 14 16.97 6.79 10.86
N TYR A 15 17.19 7.10 12.13
CA TYR A 15 17.89 6.22 13.08
C TYR A 15 16.94 5.47 14.03
N ASP A 16 15.64 5.80 14.03
CA ASP A 16 14.68 5.22 14.95
C ASP A 16 14.18 3.87 14.44
N SER A 17 14.36 2.82 15.24
CA SER A 17 13.79 1.51 14.93
C SER A 17 12.26 1.54 15.04
N PHE A 18 11.58 0.57 14.41
CA PHE A 18 10.15 0.41 14.57
C PHE A 18 9.73 -0.08 15.96
N TYR A 19 10.67 -0.53 16.78
CA TYR A 19 10.44 -0.83 18.20
C TYR A 19 10.43 0.44 19.04
N ASP A 20 11.35 1.36 18.77
CA ASP A 20 11.48 2.63 19.51
C ASP A 20 10.41 3.63 19.09
N LEU A 21 10.17 3.74 17.79
CA LEU A 21 9.12 4.57 17.20
C LEU A 21 8.27 3.69 16.27
N PRO A 22 7.08 3.26 16.71
CA PRO A 22 6.22 2.40 15.91
C PRO A 22 5.85 2.98 14.56
N LEU A 23 5.50 2.10 13.63
CA LEU A 23 5.04 2.47 12.30
C LEU A 23 3.87 3.46 12.37
N ASN A 24 3.96 4.56 11.63
CA ASN A 24 2.90 5.57 11.54
C ASN A 24 2.47 5.80 10.08
N GLU A 25 1.50 6.70 9.91
CA GLU A 25 0.91 7.03 8.61
C GLU A 25 1.90 7.55 7.58
N LEU A 26 2.97 8.23 8.01
CA LEU A 26 3.99 8.75 7.09
C LEU A 26 4.93 7.65 6.61
N ASP A 27 5.30 6.74 7.48
CA ASP A 27 6.06 5.53 7.11
C ASP A 27 5.28 4.69 6.11
N VAL A 28 3.99 4.48 6.38
CA VAL A 28 3.10 3.72 5.50
C VAL A 28 2.94 4.40 4.16
N LEU A 29 2.80 5.73 4.13
CA LEU A 29 2.75 6.49 2.88
C LEU A 29 4.03 6.29 2.05
N ALA A 30 5.20 6.37 2.69
CA ALA A 30 6.47 6.17 2.02
C ALA A 30 6.54 4.78 1.35
N LEU A 31 6.19 3.74 2.06
CA LEU A 31 6.19 2.37 1.53
C LEU A 31 5.09 2.15 0.47
N THR A 32 3.95 2.82 0.61
CA THR A 32 2.88 2.79 -0.38
C THR A 32 3.35 3.39 -1.70
N GLU A 33 4.02 4.53 -1.66
CA GLU A 33 4.58 5.17 -2.87
C GLU A 33 5.73 4.35 -3.46
N LEU A 34 6.56 3.75 -2.62
CA LEU A 34 7.66 2.88 -3.07
C LEU A 34 7.17 1.72 -3.93
N THR A 35 5.97 1.21 -3.64
CA THR A 35 5.39 0.05 -4.33
C THR A 35 5.08 0.33 -5.81
N TYR A 36 5.07 1.59 -6.24
CA TYR A 36 4.92 1.94 -7.67
C TYR A 36 6.17 1.68 -8.51
N LEU A 37 7.31 1.42 -7.89
CA LEU A 37 8.55 1.10 -8.61
C LEU A 37 8.51 -0.33 -9.18
N PRO A 38 9.29 -0.59 -10.24
CA PRO A 38 9.29 -1.89 -10.90
C PRO A 38 10.19 -2.91 -10.17
N PHE A 39 9.61 -3.60 -9.21
CA PHE A 39 10.27 -4.70 -8.47
C PHE A 39 10.17 -6.05 -9.19
N ASP A 40 9.65 -6.08 -10.40
CA ASP A 40 9.45 -7.30 -11.19
C ASP A 40 10.76 -8.09 -11.29
N ASN A 41 10.69 -9.38 -10.95
CA ASN A 41 11.81 -10.33 -11.01
C ASN A 41 13.04 -9.97 -10.14
N LEU A 42 12.89 -9.06 -9.18
CA LEU A 42 13.99 -8.66 -8.29
C LEU A 42 13.99 -9.40 -6.95
N LEU A 43 12.87 -10.00 -6.55
CA LEU A 43 12.73 -10.72 -5.28
C LEU A 43 13.09 -12.20 -5.46
N ASP A 44 14.32 -12.47 -5.87
CA ASP A 44 14.82 -13.78 -6.29
C ASP A 44 15.66 -14.49 -5.22
N GLN A 45 15.81 -13.89 -4.05
CA GLN A 45 16.56 -14.45 -2.94
C GLN A 45 15.62 -14.96 -1.85
N PRO A 46 16.06 -15.88 -0.97
CA PRO A 46 15.26 -16.30 0.20
C PRO A 46 14.88 -15.13 1.12
N VAL A 47 15.77 -14.14 1.22
CA VAL A 47 15.55 -12.89 1.95
C VAL A 47 15.90 -11.71 1.05
N ASN A 48 14.95 -10.81 0.85
CA ASN A 48 15.12 -9.64 -0.01
C ASN A 48 15.02 -8.37 0.84
N ARG A 49 16.16 -7.84 1.28
CA ARG A 49 16.22 -6.59 2.04
C ARG A 49 16.14 -5.39 1.11
N LEU A 50 15.49 -4.34 1.58
CA LEU A 50 15.34 -3.10 0.81
C LEU A 50 16.70 -2.55 0.37
N SER A 51 17.72 -2.54 1.24
CA SER A 51 19.05 -2.05 0.90
C SER A 51 19.71 -2.82 -0.25
N ASP A 52 19.45 -4.13 -0.34
CA ASP A 52 20.00 -4.97 -1.41
C ASP A 52 19.22 -4.80 -2.72
N ILE A 53 17.90 -4.76 -2.63
CA ILE A 53 17.02 -4.63 -3.79
C ILE A 53 17.13 -3.24 -4.43
N ALA A 54 17.33 -2.19 -3.64
CA ALA A 54 17.38 -0.81 -4.13
C ALA A 54 18.44 -0.59 -5.23
N THR A 55 19.56 -1.30 -5.16
CA THR A 55 20.64 -1.21 -6.16
C THR A 55 20.26 -1.84 -7.51
N ARG A 56 19.22 -2.66 -7.53
CA ARG A 56 18.79 -3.45 -8.70
C ARG A 56 17.55 -2.90 -9.37
N VAL A 57 16.84 -1.96 -8.75
CA VAL A 57 15.64 -1.34 -9.34
C VAL A 57 16.04 -0.53 -10.57
N PRO A 58 15.38 -0.74 -11.73
CA PRO A 58 15.61 0.05 -12.94
C PRO A 58 15.38 1.54 -12.70
N ARG A 59 16.32 2.36 -13.17
CA ARG A 59 16.33 3.81 -12.92
C ARG A 59 15.95 4.65 -14.12
N GLU A 60 15.71 4.02 -15.23
CA GLU A 60 15.32 4.69 -16.46
C GLU A 60 13.83 5.05 -16.41
N SER A 61 13.55 6.31 -16.14
CA SER A 61 12.18 6.83 -16.18
C SER A 61 12.20 8.29 -16.63
N THR A 62 11.29 8.62 -17.53
CA THR A 62 11.03 9.99 -17.96
C THR A 62 9.96 10.68 -17.12
N MET A 63 9.23 9.93 -16.29
CA MET A 63 8.16 10.48 -15.45
C MET A 63 8.74 11.13 -14.19
N LEU A 64 8.32 12.36 -13.91
CA LEU A 64 8.78 13.12 -12.74
C LEU A 64 8.46 12.40 -11.42
N THR A 65 7.27 11.81 -11.30
CA THR A 65 6.85 11.06 -10.13
C THR A 65 7.74 9.84 -9.85
N ASN A 66 8.23 9.17 -10.91
CA ASN A 66 9.16 8.06 -10.73
C ASN A 66 10.55 8.53 -10.27
N LYS A 67 11.00 9.70 -10.68
CA LYS A 67 12.26 10.29 -10.15
C LYS A 67 12.16 10.54 -8.66
N GLU A 68 11.05 11.09 -8.19
CA GLU A 68 10.81 11.30 -6.76
C GLU A 68 10.71 9.97 -6.00
N ARG A 69 10.07 8.94 -6.56
CA ARG A 69 10.02 7.60 -5.98
C ARG A 69 11.39 6.93 -5.92
N LEU A 70 12.23 7.13 -6.93
CA LEU A 70 13.62 6.64 -6.92
C LEU A 70 14.46 7.36 -5.84
N GLN A 71 14.25 8.66 -5.66
CA GLN A 71 14.86 9.41 -4.57
C GLN A 71 14.40 8.86 -3.21
N LEU A 72 13.11 8.57 -3.07
CA LEU A 72 12.54 7.94 -1.89
C LEU A 72 13.17 6.56 -1.62
N LEU A 73 13.31 5.73 -2.65
CA LEU A 73 13.97 4.42 -2.56
C LEU A 73 15.39 4.55 -2.03
N ASP A 74 16.17 5.47 -2.58
CA ASP A 74 17.55 5.69 -2.16
C ASP A 74 17.64 6.13 -0.71
N GLN A 75 16.75 7.00 -0.28
CA GLN A 75 16.70 7.46 1.10
C GLN A 75 16.35 6.32 2.05
N LEU A 76 15.27 5.59 1.78
CA LEU A 76 14.83 4.47 2.64
C LEU A 76 15.86 3.34 2.70
N ALA A 77 16.53 3.05 1.60
CA ALA A 77 17.54 2.00 1.53
C ALA A 77 18.79 2.30 2.38
N GLN A 78 19.06 3.57 2.66
CA GLN A 78 20.20 4.01 3.47
C GLN A 78 19.85 4.21 4.94
N HIS A 79 18.60 4.47 5.27
CA HIS A 79 18.17 4.76 6.62
C HIS A 79 18.14 3.50 7.48
N LYS A 80 18.68 3.59 8.68
CA LYS A 80 18.64 2.50 9.66
C LYS A 80 17.21 2.00 9.90
N ARG A 81 16.23 2.91 9.86
CA ARG A 81 14.81 2.59 10.07
C ARG A 81 14.27 1.60 9.03
N PHE A 82 14.62 1.76 7.75
CA PHE A 82 14.00 1.02 6.64
C PHE A 82 14.91 0.04 5.92
N ARG A 83 16.23 0.19 5.98
CA ARG A 83 17.18 -0.55 5.13
C ARG A 83 17.06 -2.06 5.21
N ASN A 84 16.68 -2.59 6.38
CA ASN A 84 16.53 -4.03 6.63
C ASN A 84 15.09 -4.52 6.46
N CYS A 85 14.17 -3.66 6.00
CA CYS A 85 12.83 -4.05 5.63
C CYS A 85 12.89 -5.15 4.59
N LYS A 86 12.13 -6.24 4.79
CA LYS A 86 12.07 -7.37 3.86
C LYS A 86 10.89 -7.22 2.93
N LEU A 87 11.13 -7.43 1.64
CA LEU A 87 10.12 -7.39 0.59
C LEU A 87 9.80 -8.80 0.12
N SER A 88 8.53 -9.11 -0.07
CA SER A 88 8.10 -10.42 -0.55
C SER A 88 6.77 -10.33 -1.31
N ASN A 89 6.46 -11.38 -2.06
CA ASN A 89 5.19 -11.57 -2.74
C ASN A 89 4.78 -10.38 -3.64
N PHE A 90 5.75 -9.79 -4.34
CA PHE A 90 5.44 -8.74 -5.30
C PHE A 90 4.69 -9.33 -6.49
N ILE A 91 3.52 -8.77 -6.76
CA ILE A 91 2.70 -9.10 -7.92
C ILE A 91 2.51 -7.82 -8.73
N ASN A 92 2.65 -7.93 -10.04
CA ASN A 92 2.35 -6.87 -10.99
C ASN A 92 1.77 -7.52 -12.25
N GLU A 93 0.45 -7.61 -12.31
CA GLU A 93 -0.27 -8.31 -13.37
C GLU A 93 -1.15 -7.36 -14.17
N ILE A 94 -1.09 -7.53 -15.47
CA ILE A 94 -2.02 -6.92 -16.43
C ILE A 94 -2.69 -8.06 -17.18
N ASP A 95 -4.01 -8.18 -17.04
CA ASP A 95 -4.82 -9.16 -17.76
C ASP A 95 -5.76 -8.42 -18.71
N THR A 96 -5.47 -8.52 -20.02
CA THR A 96 -6.23 -7.82 -21.06
C THR A 96 -7.60 -8.41 -21.29
N GLU A 97 -7.79 -9.70 -21.06
CA GLU A 97 -9.07 -10.38 -21.24
C GLU A 97 -10.06 -9.98 -20.14
N GLN A 98 -9.60 -9.96 -18.89
CA GLN A 98 -10.39 -9.51 -17.76
C GLN A 98 -10.39 -8.01 -17.56
N GLN A 99 -9.64 -7.28 -18.36
CA GLN A 99 -9.41 -5.83 -18.19
C GLN A 99 -8.98 -5.49 -16.75
N LYS A 100 -8.03 -6.26 -16.22
CA LYS A 100 -7.53 -6.16 -14.86
C LYS A 100 -6.10 -5.63 -14.85
N GLN A 101 -5.83 -4.69 -13.94
CA GLN A 101 -4.49 -4.33 -13.51
C GLN A 101 -4.42 -4.47 -12.00
N PHE A 102 -3.46 -5.27 -11.52
CA PHE A 102 -3.29 -5.52 -10.10
C PHE A 102 -1.80 -5.57 -9.74
N ALA A 103 -1.44 -4.86 -8.68
CA ALA A 103 -0.12 -4.95 -8.10
C ALA A 103 -0.20 -4.88 -6.58
N ALA A 104 0.67 -5.62 -5.92
CA ALA A 104 0.76 -5.66 -4.47
C ALA A 104 2.15 -6.07 -4.00
N MET A 105 2.49 -5.68 -2.78
CA MET A 105 3.75 -6.02 -2.12
C MET A 105 3.50 -6.29 -0.64
N THR A 106 4.23 -7.24 -0.08
CA THR A 106 4.30 -7.47 1.37
C THR A 106 5.64 -6.99 1.90
N TYR A 107 5.59 -6.11 2.90
CA TYR A 107 6.75 -5.62 3.64
C TYR A 107 6.75 -6.22 5.04
N ARG A 108 7.91 -6.69 5.50
CA ARG A 108 8.14 -7.05 6.89
C ARG A 108 9.11 -6.05 7.50
N LEU A 109 8.64 -5.23 8.44
CA LEU A 109 9.41 -4.11 8.99
C LEU A 109 10.24 -4.51 10.20
N ASN A 110 9.72 -5.44 11.01
CA ASN A 110 10.40 -6.12 12.09
C ASN A 110 9.78 -7.52 12.26
N LEU A 111 10.12 -8.23 13.33
CA LEU A 111 9.64 -9.61 13.53
C LEU A 111 8.12 -9.73 13.60
N ASP A 112 7.43 -8.68 14.08
CA ASP A 112 6.01 -8.70 14.39
C ASP A 112 5.18 -7.77 13.50
N THR A 113 5.79 -6.98 12.62
CA THR A 113 5.10 -5.95 11.85
C THR A 113 5.16 -6.24 10.35
N TYR A 114 4.00 -6.58 9.79
CA TYR A 114 3.80 -6.79 8.36
C TYR A 114 2.90 -5.70 7.80
N LEU A 115 3.22 -5.25 6.60
CA LEU A 115 2.44 -4.31 5.82
C LEU A 115 2.19 -4.87 4.43
N ILE A 116 0.94 -4.96 4.02
CA ILE A 116 0.56 -5.23 2.64
C ILE A 116 0.16 -3.92 1.98
N VAL A 117 0.74 -3.63 0.83
CA VAL A 117 0.38 -2.48 0.01
C VAL A 117 -0.28 -2.96 -1.28
N PHE A 118 -1.48 -2.47 -1.54
CA PHE A 118 -2.14 -2.60 -2.83
C PHE A 118 -1.88 -1.34 -3.65
N ARG A 119 -1.39 -1.51 -4.86
CA ARG A 119 -1.03 -0.38 -5.72
C ARG A 119 -2.24 0.15 -6.46
N GLY A 120 -2.31 1.46 -6.59
CA GLY A 120 -3.30 2.14 -7.40
C GLY A 120 -3.06 1.99 -8.90
N THR A 121 -3.88 2.68 -9.66
CA THR A 121 -3.81 2.70 -11.12
C THR A 121 -2.54 3.39 -11.59
N ASP A 122 -1.87 2.79 -12.58
CA ASP A 122 -0.92 3.51 -13.40
C ASP A 122 -1.66 4.16 -14.60
N ASP A 123 -0.94 4.84 -15.48
CA ASP A 123 -1.50 5.53 -16.65
C ASP A 123 -1.87 4.58 -17.80
N SER A 124 -2.07 3.28 -17.52
CA SER A 124 -2.45 2.32 -18.57
C SER A 124 -3.95 2.43 -18.90
N ILE A 125 -4.28 2.12 -20.15
CA ILE A 125 -5.69 2.07 -20.61
C ILE A 125 -6.50 1.06 -19.82
N ILE A 126 -5.90 -0.05 -19.40
CA ILE A 126 -6.56 -1.09 -18.62
C ILE A 126 -6.93 -0.56 -17.22
N GLY A 127 -5.99 0.11 -16.55
CA GLY A 127 -6.26 0.74 -15.26
C GLY A 127 -7.39 1.76 -15.33
N TRP A 128 -7.43 2.55 -16.39
CA TRP A 128 -8.51 3.52 -16.64
C TRP A 128 -9.88 2.85 -16.80
N LYS A 129 -9.96 1.79 -17.58
CA LYS A 129 -11.21 1.04 -17.76
C LYS A 129 -11.68 0.42 -16.46
N GLU A 130 -10.78 -0.13 -15.67
CA GLU A 130 -11.12 -0.74 -14.39
C GLU A 130 -11.61 0.32 -13.39
N ASP A 131 -10.97 1.49 -13.33
CA ASP A 131 -11.43 2.61 -12.49
C ASP A 131 -12.84 3.08 -12.88
N PHE A 132 -13.13 3.13 -14.16
CA PHE A 132 -14.47 3.41 -14.65
C PHE A 132 -15.48 2.34 -14.22
N HIS A 133 -15.11 1.07 -14.29
CA HIS A 133 -15.94 -0.06 -13.88
C HIS A 133 -16.22 -0.09 -12.38
N MET A 134 -15.37 0.47 -11.52
CA MET A 134 -15.62 0.58 -10.08
C MET A 134 -16.95 1.26 -9.76
N THR A 135 -17.46 2.10 -10.67
CA THR A 135 -18.73 2.81 -10.51
C THR A 135 -19.94 1.93 -10.83
N TYR A 136 -19.79 0.92 -11.68
CA TYR A 136 -20.91 0.16 -12.26
C TYR A 136 -20.94 -1.31 -11.85
N MET A 137 -19.81 -1.92 -11.54
CA MET A 137 -19.72 -3.34 -11.23
C MET A 137 -19.79 -3.58 -9.73
N LYS A 138 -20.47 -4.66 -9.32
CA LYS A 138 -20.52 -5.08 -7.90
C LYS A 138 -19.15 -5.45 -7.35
N GLU A 139 -18.33 -6.09 -8.17
CA GLU A 139 -16.97 -6.49 -7.86
C GLU A 139 -16.15 -6.38 -9.13
N ILE A 140 -14.96 -5.76 -9.04
CA ILE A 140 -14.01 -5.73 -10.13
C ILE A 140 -12.94 -6.80 -9.93
N PRO A 141 -12.29 -7.31 -11.02
CA PRO A 141 -11.29 -8.38 -10.91
C PRO A 141 -10.14 -8.06 -9.95
N ALA A 142 -9.69 -6.81 -9.88
CA ALA A 142 -8.63 -6.40 -8.96
C ALA A 142 -9.07 -6.48 -7.49
N GLN A 143 -10.33 -6.17 -7.17
CA GLN A 143 -10.87 -6.32 -5.81
C GLN A 143 -10.85 -7.77 -5.37
N LYS A 144 -11.28 -8.68 -6.24
CA LYS A 144 -11.21 -10.12 -5.97
C LYS A 144 -9.78 -10.59 -5.75
N HIS A 145 -8.85 -10.14 -6.59
CA HIS A 145 -7.43 -10.49 -6.46
C HIS A 145 -6.83 -9.94 -5.14
N ALA A 146 -7.22 -8.74 -4.73
CA ALA A 146 -6.79 -8.18 -3.45
C ALA A 146 -7.26 -9.04 -2.26
N LEU A 147 -8.51 -9.51 -2.29
CA LEU A 147 -9.03 -10.42 -1.28
C LEU A 147 -8.23 -11.74 -1.25
N GLU A 148 -7.99 -12.34 -2.40
CA GLU A 148 -7.20 -13.57 -2.52
C GLU A 148 -5.77 -13.37 -2.00
N TYR A 149 -5.14 -12.25 -2.31
CA TYR A 149 -3.81 -11.90 -1.81
C TYR A 149 -3.76 -11.84 -0.28
N LEU A 150 -4.76 -11.21 0.32
CA LEU A 150 -4.86 -11.11 1.79
C LEU A 150 -5.14 -12.49 2.42
N GLU A 151 -6.00 -13.29 1.82
CA GLU A 151 -6.26 -14.67 2.26
C GLU A 151 -4.99 -15.53 2.21
N ASP A 152 -4.21 -15.41 1.15
CA ASP A 152 -2.94 -16.12 0.98
C ASP A 152 -1.90 -15.70 2.02
N PHE A 153 -1.87 -14.41 2.39
CA PHE A 153 -1.04 -13.94 3.49
C PHE A 153 -1.33 -14.69 4.79
N PHE A 154 -2.60 -14.81 5.16
CA PHE A 154 -2.99 -15.51 6.38
C PHE A 154 -2.81 -17.03 6.32
N LYS A 155 -2.81 -17.62 5.13
CA LYS A 155 -2.42 -19.04 4.95
C LYS A 155 -0.94 -19.24 5.24
N GLN A 156 -0.11 -18.30 4.79
CA GLN A 156 1.33 -18.33 5.03
C GLN A 156 1.70 -17.96 6.47
N TYR A 157 0.98 -16.99 7.05
CA TYR A 157 1.24 -16.46 8.39
C TYR A 157 -0.03 -16.47 9.26
N PRO A 158 -0.51 -17.67 9.66
CA PRO A 158 -1.83 -17.80 10.31
C PRO A 158 -1.94 -17.14 11.69
N LYS A 159 -0.83 -16.79 12.33
CA LYS A 159 -0.80 -16.17 13.65
C LYS A 159 -0.40 -14.70 13.63
N GLN A 160 -0.08 -14.16 12.46
CA GLN A 160 0.41 -12.78 12.34
C GLN A 160 -0.75 -11.80 12.16
N GLU A 161 -0.57 -10.62 12.74
CA GLU A 161 -1.37 -9.45 12.41
C GLU A 161 -0.77 -8.75 11.19
N VAL A 162 -1.58 -7.97 10.48
CA VAL A 162 -1.15 -7.23 9.30
C VAL A 162 -1.78 -5.85 9.25
N ILE A 163 -0.99 -4.88 8.80
CA ILE A 163 -1.44 -3.56 8.39
C ILE A 163 -1.60 -3.59 6.88
N ILE A 164 -2.68 -3.03 6.35
CA ILE A 164 -2.89 -2.95 4.91
C ILE A 164 -3.05 -1.50 4.49
N ALA A 165 -2.59 -1.19 3.30
CA ALA A 165 -2.60 0.18 2.80
C ALA A 165 -2.74 0.24 1.28
N GLY A 166 -3.12 1.42 0.79
CA GLY A 166 -3.13 1.73 -0.63
C GLY A 166 -3.40 3.19 -0.92
N HIS A 167 -2.90 3.65 -2.05
CA HIS A 167 -3.12 4.98 -2.60
C HIS A 167 -4.09 4.88 -3.78
N SER A 168 -5.01 5.82 -3.91
CA SER A 168 -6.00 5.88 -4.99
C SER A 168 -6.80 4.57 -5.07
N LYS A 169 -6.88 3.93 -6.22
CA LYS A 169 -7.55 2.63 -6.38
C LYS A 169 -7.03 1.58 -5.38
N GLY A 170 -5.73 1.59 -5.09
CA GLY A 170 -5.14 0.66 -4.12
C GLY A 170 -5.73 0.78 -2.72
N GLY A 171 -6.12 1.98 -2.29
CA GLY A 171 -6.83 2.19 -1.03
C GLY A 171 -8.23 1.58 -1.04
N ASN A 172 -8.94 1.70 -2.16
CA ASN A 172 -10.23 1.02 -2.35
C ASN A 172 -10.06 -0.51 -2.27
N LEU A 173 -9.03 -1.06 -2.90
CA LEU A 173 -8.71 -2.50 -2.85
C LEU A 173 -8.42 -2.96 -1.41
N ALA A 174 -7.67 -2.17 -0.65
CA ALA A 174 -7.35 -2.47 0.75
C ALA A 174 -8.62 -2.55 1.60
N VAL A 175 -9.50 -1.57 1.49
CA VAL A 175 -10.78 -1.55 2.23
C VAL A 175 -11.69 -2.69 1.79
N TYR A 176 -11.76 -2.97 0.48
CA TYR A 176 -12.54 -4.09 -0.04
C TYR A 176 -12.06 -5.42 0.56
N ALA A 177 -10.77 -5.71 0.46
CA ALA A 177 -10.20 -6.95 0.97
C ALA A 177 -10.44 -7.11 2.49
N ALA A 178 -10.20 -6.04 3.26
CA ALA A 178 -10.43 -6.04 4.69
C ALA A 178 -11.89 -6.27 5.06
N SER A 179 -12.83 -5.69 4.31
CA SER A 179 -14.26 -5.80 4.58
C SER A 179 -14.86 -7.15 4.18
N GLN A 180 -14.31 -7.81 3.18
CA GLN A 180 -14.87 -9.04 2.60
C GLN A 180 -14.20 -10.32 3.10
N ILE A 181 -13.05 -10.23 3.75
CA ILE A 181 -12.40 -11.40 4.32
C ILE A 181 -13.20 -11.98 5.49
N GLN A 182 -12.99 -13.26 5.80
CA GLN A 182 -13.68 -13.95 6.89
C GLN A 182 -13.52 -13.21 8.23
N PRO A 183 -14.57 -13.17 9.07
CA PRO A 183 -14.54 -12.42 10.34
C PRO A 183 -13.38 -12.78 11.26
N GLU A 184 -13.01 -14.05 11.33
CA GLU A 184 -11.89 -14.52 12.15
C GLU A 184 -10.55 -13.93 11.70
N LEU A 185 -10.40 -13.66 10.40
CA LEU A 185 -9.21 -13.07 9.83
C LEU A 185 -9.23 -11.54 9.91
N GLN A 186 -10.42 -10.92 9.89
CA GLN A 186 -10.56 -9.47 10.10
C GLN A 186 -9.97 -9.02 11.43
N GLU A 187 -10.10 -9.83 12.48
CA GLU A 187 -9.54 -9.54 13.78
C GLU A 187 -8.01 -9.37 13.76
N LYS A 188 -7.35 -10.00 12.80
CA LYS A 188 -5.90 -9.93 12.62
C LYS A 188 -5.43 -8.77 11.75
N ILE A 189 -6.34 -7.99 11.23
CA ILE A 189 -6.02 -6.74 10.53
C ILE A 189 -5.96 -5.65 11.60
N SER A 190 -4.76 -5.10 11.84
CA SER A 190 -4.54 -4.09 12.88
C SER A 190 -5.00 -2.71 12.44
N ALA A 191 -4.80 -2.35 11.18
CA ALA A 191 -5.18 -1.06 10.62
C ALA A 191 -5.24 -1.12 9.10
N VAL A 192 -6.03 -0.23 8.51
CA VAL A 192 -6.12 0.01 7.07
C VAL A 192 -5.82 1.48 6.82
N TYR A 193 -4.80 1.78 6.01
CA TYR A 193 -4.43 3.14 5.63
C TYR A 193 -4.79 3.41 4.19
N THR A 194 -5.58 4.44 3.94
CA THR A 194 -5.92 4.86 2.58
C THR A 194 -5.48 6.28 2.32
N TYR A 195 -4.91 6.51 1.13
CA TYR A 195 -4.40 7.80 0.70
C TYR A 195 -5.11 8.20 -0.59
N ASP A 196 -5.94 9.24 -0.51
CA ASP A 196 -6.73 9.75 -1.65
C ASP A 196 -7.49 8.64 -2.41
N ALA A 197 -8.18 7.80 -1.66
CA ALA A 197 -8.84 6.62 -2.20
C ALA A 197 -10.34 6.85 -2.42
N PRO A 198 -10.91 6.31 -3.52
CA PRO A 198 -12.36 6.27 -3.69
C PRO A 198 -12.99 5.31 -2.69
N GLY A 199 -14.19 5.66 -2.22
CA GLY A 199 -14.96 4.80 -1.33
C GLY A 199 -15.49 3.54 -2.02
N LEU A 200 -16.01 2.62 -1.21
CA LEU A 200 -16.72 1.45 -1.72
C LEU A 200 -18.14 1.81 -2.19
N GLN A 201 -18.69 0.98 -3.08
CA GLN A 201 -20.07 1.09 -3.49
C GLN A 201 -21.02 0.83 -2.30
N ALA A 202 -22.22 1.42 -2.34
CA ALA A 202 -23.19 1.38 -1.24
C ALA A 202 -23.53 -0.06 -0.77
N HIS A 203 -23.68 -0.99 -1.69
CA HIS A 203 -23.99 -2.39 -1.33
C HIS A 203 -22.87 -3.06 -0.51
N LEU A 204 -21.62 -2.61 -0.65
CA LEU A 204 -20.48 -3.10 0.13
C LEU A 204 -20.40 -2.41 1.50
N THR A 205 -20.74 -1.13 1.56
CA THR A 205 -20.73 -0.37 2.83
C THR A 205 -21.83 -0.80 3.79
N GLU A 206 -22.85 -1.46 3.29
CA GLU A 206 -23.94 -2.01 4.10
C GLU A 206 -23.62 -3.41 4.68
N THR A 207 -22.51 -4.02 4.28
CA THR A 207 -22.11 -5.34 4.78
C THR A 207 -21.62 -5.29 6.23
N SER A 208 -21.86 -6.36 6.98
CA SER A 208 -21.34 -6.49 8.35
C SER A 208 -19.81 -6.43 8.39
N GLY A 209 -19.14 -6.99 7.40
CA GLY A 209 -17.68 -6.96 7.29
C GLY A 209 -17.13 -5.55 7.16
N TYR A 210 -17.77 -4.70 6.38
CA TYR A 210 -17.39 -3.29 6.28
C TYR A 210 -17.59 -2.56 7.62
N GLN A 211 -18.71 -2.77 8.29
CA GLN A 211 -18.99 -2.16 9.59
C GLN A 211 -17.93 -2.54 10.64
N GLU A 212 -17.48 -3.79 10.65
CA GLU A 212 -16.43 -4.26 11.55
C GLU A 212 -15.07 -3.61 11.27
N VAL A 213 -14.79 -3.24 10.01
CA VAL A 213 -13.49 -2.68 9.60
C VAL A 213 -13.42 -1.16 9.77
N ILE A 214 -14.56 -0.45 9.74
CA ILE A 214 -14.60 1.02 9.85
C ILE A 214 -13.69 1.58 10.95
N PRO A 215 -13.71 1.07 12.21
CA PRO A 215 -12.86 1.60 13.27
C PRO A 215 -11.36 1.47 13.02
N LYS A 216 -10.97 0.61 12.08
CA LYS A 216 -9.57 0.35 11.73
C LYS A 216 -9.09 1.17 10.53
N ILE A 217 -9.99 1.86 9.83
CA ILE A 217 -9.68 2.62 8.63
C ILE A 217 -9.17 4.01 9.00
N HIS A 218 -7.96 4.32 8.54
CA HIS A 218 -7.35 5.64 8.61
C HIS A 218 -7.31 6.22 7.21
N ARG A 219 -8.09 7.29 6.97
CA ARG A 219 -8.23 7.92 5.66
C ARG A 219 -7.45 9.21 5.64
N PHE A 220 -6.64 9.39 4.59
CA PHE A 220 -5.82 10.57 4.40
C PHE A 220 -6.02 11.13 2.99
N VAL A 221 -6.04 12.45 2.90
CA VAL A 221 -6.00 13.17 1.62
C VAL A 221 -4.69 13.95 1.57
N PRO A 222 -3.79 13.60 0.64
CA PRO A 222 -2.56 14.37 0.49
C PRO A 222 -2.84 15.77 -0.08
N GLN A 223 -2.12 16.79 0.39
CA GLN A 223 -2.15 18.13 -0.19
C GLN A 223 -1.10 18.27 -1.30
N GLY A 224 -1.54 18.48 -2.57
CA GLY A 224 -0.66 18.68 -3.74
C GLY A 224 -0.13 17.34 -4.31
N SER A 225 1.16 17.23 -4.70
CA SER A 225 1.71 15.96 -5.20
C SER A 225 2.05 15.00 -4.06
N VAL A 226 1.82 13.71 -4.27
CA VAL A 226 1.81 12.69 -3.19
C VAL A 226 3.13 12.61 -2.42
N ILE A 227 4.27 12.78 -3.07
CA ILE A 227 5.58 12.61 -2.44
C ILE A 227 6.10 13.89 -1.77
N GLY A 228 5.62 15.07 -2.15
CA GLY A 228 6.07 16.36 -1.58
C GLY A 228 5.29 16.84 -0.36
N MET A 229 4.51 16.01 0.36
CA MET A 229 3.30 16.50 1.00
C MET A 229 3.14 16.27 2.47
N MET A 230 2.29 17.14 3.05
CA MET A 230 1.64 16.92 4.32
C MET A 230 0.33 16.16 4.13
N LEU A 231 0.02 15.29 5.09
CA LEU A 231 -1.26 14.59 5.12
C LEU A 231 -2.30 15.39 5.89
N GLU A 232 -3.51 15.49 5.34
CA GLU A 232 -4.69 15.93 6.07
C GLU A 232 -5.62 14.74 6.33
N VAL A 233 -6.24 14.76 7.48
CA VAL A 233 -7.35 13.83 7.76
C VAL A 233 -8.60 14.43 7.13
N PRO A 234 -9.27 13.73 6.20
CA PRO A 234 -10.51 14.25 5.65
C PRO A 234 -11.55 14.36 6.76
N ASP A 235 -12.35 15.44 6.71
CA ASP A 235 -13.51 15.54 7.56
C ASP A 235 -14.38 14.30 7.34
N THR A 236 -14.62 13.57 8.41
CA THR A 236 -15.52 12.41 8.35
C THR A 236 -16.88 12.91 7.89
N PRO A 237 -17.42 12.41 6.78
CA PRO A 237 -18.79 12.76 6.45
C PRO A 237 -19.68 12.24 7.56
N THR A 238 -20.38 13.17 8.19
CA THR A 238 -21.47 12.91 9.13
C THR A 238 -22.59 12.15 8.44
#